data_16853eb3faf319a70db05d6e508b49d9
#
_entry.id   16853eb3faf319a70db05d6e508b49d9
#
_cell.length_a   1.000
_cell.length_b   1.000
_cell.length_c   1.000
_cell.angle_alpha   90.00
_cell.angle_beta   90.00
_cell.angle_gamma   90.00
#
_symmetry.space_group_name_H-M   'P 1'
#
loop_
_entity.id
_entity.type
_entity.pdbx_description
1 polymer ?
#
loop_
_entity_poly.entity_id
_entity_poly.type
_entity_poly.pdbx_seq_one_letter_code
_entity_poly.pdbx_strand_id
1 'polypeptide(L)'
;MSGPFSSRRVVVGASAHAEIIAFLRARRPALEFRGAPHTEVTAADLAWADTYVGFKRPPGAVSMGSVRWVHCTGAGVDSWLSPAELDRSILLTRTPESFGPAIAEWVAARVLAFQQQIIDLAGAQREHRWAPRDIALVAGTRALVVGTGDVGGAVASRLAALGIEVAGVSRTGRADDHSKFRSVRPVGALPGLVAGAQWIVLTIPDTPATRGLFSRAVMERCRGAVLINAGRGSVVDEVALPEALARGWLRGVALDVFSVEPLPPASPLWDDPRVMISPHCSGRTTVEGAAGGFLECLESLERGQLPKWVVDRDRGY
;
A
#
# COMPACT_ATOMS: atom_id res chain seq x y z
N MET A 1 0.47 10.70 28.70
CA MET A 1 0.14 9.43 29.39
C MET A 1 1.12 9.28 30.56
N SER A 2 0.63 9.28 31.81
CA SER A 2 1.45 9.24 33.02
C SER A 2 1.65 7.79 33.45
N GLY A 3 2.63 7.11 32.93
CA GLY A 3 3.06 5.76 33.29
C GLY A 3 3.28 4.86 32.07
N PRO A 4 4.09 3.79 32.16
CA PRO A 4 4.28 2.87 31.06
C PRO A 4 2.96 2.18 30.74
N PHE A 5 2.59 2.16 29.45
CA PHE A 5 1.42 1.43 28.97
C PHE A 5 1.70 -0.07 29.11
N SER A 6 0.83 -0.79 29.79
CA SER A 6 0.89 -2.25 29.92
C SER A 6 -0.35 -2.84 29.28
N SER A 7 -0.22 -3.44 28.11
CA SER A 7 -1.28 -4.27 27.52
C SER A 7 -1.38 -5.59 28.28
N ARG A 8 -2.59 -6.05 28.55
CA ARG A 8 -2.86 -7.34 29.18
C ARG A 8 -3.87 -8.15 28.39
N ARG A 9 -4.86 -7.52 27.78
CA ARG A 9 -6.01 -8.14 27.12
C ARG A 9 -6.10 -7.68 25.69
N VAL A 10 -5.82 -8.58 24.78
CA VAL A 10 -5.72 -8.31 23.36
C VAL A 10 -6.85 -8.98 22.59
N VAL A 11 -7.61 -8.21 21.82
CA VAL A 11 -8.55 -8.76 20.82
C VAL A 11 -7.89 -8.70 19.45
N VAL A 12 -7.85 -9.84 18.76
CA VAL A 12 -7.34 -9.97 17.39
C VAL A 12 -8.51 -10.07 16.42
N GLY A 13 -8.76 -8.99 15.67
CA GLY A 13 -9.83 -8.88 14.67
C GLY A 13 -9.31 -9.15 13.25
N ALA A 14 -9.09 -10.41 12.90
CA ALA A 14 -8.56 -10.82 11.61
C ALA A 14 -9.06 -12.20 11.20
N SER A 15 -9.10 -12.51 9.90
CA SER A 15 -9.43 -13.86 9.43
C SER A 15 -8.44 -14.91 9.94
N ALA A 16 -7.14 -14.55 10.00
CA ALA A 16 -6.08 -15.39 10.55
C ALA A 16 -5.86 -15.18 12.07
N HIS A 17 -6.91 -14.84 12.83
CA HIS A 17 -6.78 -14.51 14.25
C HIS A 17 -6.19 -15.66 15.07
N ALA A 18 -6.55 -16.90 14.77
CA ALA A 18 -6.08 -18.06 15.51
C ALA A 18 -4.56 -18.25 15.38
N GLU A 19 -4.02 -18.11 14.17
CA GLU A 19 -2.60 -18.22 13.88
C GLU A 19 -1.81 -17.05 14.47
N ILE A 20 -2.35 -15.83 14.37
CA ILE A 20 -1.74 -14.62 14.99
C ILE A 20 -1.70 -14.81 16.52
N ILE A 21 -2.78 -15.26 17.15
CA ILE A 21 -2.82 -15.51 18.59
C ILE A 21 -1.82 -16.59 18.98
N ALA A 22 -1.74 -17.69 18.24
CA ALA A 22 -0.77 -18.76 18.51
C ALA A 22 0.67 -18.24 18.48
N PHE A 23 0.99 -17.43 17.46
CA PHE A 23 2.31 -16.80 17.30
C PHE A 23 2.63 -15.84 18.46
N LEU A 24 1.67 -15.00 18.85
CA LEU A 24 1.82 -14.04 19.95
C LEU A 24 1.92 -14.73 21.32
N ARG A 25 1.08 -15.72 21.58
CA ARG A 25 1.06 -16.47 22.86
C ARG A 25 2.37 -17.20 23.12
N ALA A 26 3.00 -17.75 22.08
CA ALA A 26 4.31 -18.39 22.20
C ALA A 26 5.43 -17.42 22.65
N ARG A 27 5.29 -16.10 22.36
CA ARG A 27 6.29 -15.06 22.67
C ARG A 27 5.91 -14.19 23.86
N ARG A 28 4.63 -14.11 24.19
CA ARG A 28 4.05 -13.30 25.28
C ARG A 28 2.97 -14.10 26.04
N PRO A 29 3.37 -15.14 26.77
CA PRO A 29 2.41 -16.02 27.46
C PRO A 29 1.60 -15.33 28.56
N ALA A 30 2.05 -14.17 29.05
CA ALA A 30 1.35 -13.37 30.06
C ALA A 30 0.17 -12.56 29.49
N LEU A 31 0.02 -12.45 28.16
CA LEU A 31 -1.10 -11.76 27.55
C LEU A 31 -2.30 -12.69 27.41
N GLU A 32 -3.47 -12.15 27.69
CA GLU A 32 -4.75 -12.80 27.45
C GLU A 32 -5.26 -12.42 26.05
N PHE A 33 -5.74 -13.41 25.29
CA PHE A 33 -6.18 -13.20 23.91
C PHE A 33 -7.60 -13.68 23.69
N ARG A 34 -8.37 -12.86 22.97
CA ARG A 34 -9.57 -13.26 22.24
C ARG A 34 -9.37 -12.99 20.75
N GLY A 35 -10.06 -13.71 19.88
CA GLY A 35 -9.96 -13.48 18.45
C GLY A 35 -11.19 -13.93 17.69
N ALA A 36 -11.49 -13.17 16.63
CA ALA A 36 -12.54 -13.45 15.67
C ALA A 36 -12.20 -12.74 14.34
N PRO A 37 -12.85 -13.08 13.23
CA PRO A 37 -12.91 -12.19 12.06
C PRO A 37 -13.37 -10.80 12.51
N HIS A 38 -12.82 -9.74 11.93
CA HIS A 38 -13.13 -8.36 12.36
C HIS A 38 -14.65 -8.05 12.32
N THR A 39 -15.41 -8.75 11.45
CA THR A 39 -16.87 -8.63 11.32
C THR A 39 -17.65 -9.26 12.47
N GLU A 40 -17.01 -10.11 13.25
CA GLU A 40 -17.61 -10.88 14.33
C GLU A 40 -17.13 -10.42 15.72
N VAL A 41 -16.19 -9.47 15.78
CA VAL A 41 -15.76 -8.87 17.05
C VAL A 41 -16.91 -8.11 17.68
N THR A 42 -17.25 -8.46 18.93
CA THR A 42 -18.41 -7.92 19.64
C THR A 42 -18.06 -6.69 20.50
N ALA A 43 -19.08 -5.93 20.90
CA ALA A 43 -18.92 -4.86 21.90
C ALA A 43 -18.40 -5.39 23.25
N ALA A 44 -18.76 -6.61 23.63
CA ALA A 44 -18.26 -7.26 24.86
C ALA A 44 -16.74 -7.58 24.77
N ASP A 45 -16.25 -7.92 23.60
CA ASP A 45 -14.82 -8.13 23.38
C ASP A 45 -14.04 -6.81 23.47
N LEU A 46 -14.57 -5.74 22.88
CA LEU A 46 -13.97 -4.39 22.97
C LEU A 46 -14.01 -3.82 24.39
N ALA A 47 -15.06 -4.12 25.18
CA ALA A 47 -15.13 -3.73 26.58
C ALA A 47 -14.15 -4.52 27.47
N TRP A 48 -13.85 -5.76 27.11
CA TRP A 48 -12.89 -6.61 27.84
C TRP A 48 -11.43 -6.24 27.52
N ALA A 49 -11.14 -5.85 26.29
CA ALA A 49 -9.78 -5.62 25.81
C ALA A 49 -9.25 -4.21 26.17
N ASP A 50 -7.97 -4.11 26.41
CA ASP A 50 -7.21 -2.84 26.42
C ASP A 50 -6.52 -2.56 25.09
N THR A 51 -6.36 -3.58 24.27
CA THR A 51 -5.68 -3.51 22.96
C THR A 51 -6.46 -4.25 21.88
N TYR A 52 -6.55 -3.64 20.70
CA TYR A 52 -7.09 -4.26 19.47
C TYR A 52 -5.99 -4.41 18.43
N VAL A 53 -5.90 -5.58 17.81
CA VAL A 53 -4.98 -5.91 16.72
C VAL A 53 -5.78 -6.31 15.50
N GLY A 54 -5.71 -5.55 14.39
CA GLY A 54 -6.44 -5.89 13.18
C GLY A 54 -6.36 -4.80 12.11
N PHE A 55 -6.57 -5.17 10.86
CA PHE A 55 -6.50 -4.24 9.73
C PHE A 55 -7.72 -3.33 9.65
N LYS A 56 -8.90 -3.86 9.90
CA LYS A 56 -10.17 -3.12 9.80
C LYS A 56 -10.81 -2.92 11.17
N ARG A 57 -11.55 -1.82 11.30
CA ARG A 57 -12.42 -1.57 12.45
C ARG A 57 -13.58 -2.56 12.42
N PRO A 58 -14.01 -3.12 13.58
CA PRO A 58 -15.23 -3.91 13.65
C PRO A 58 -16.45 -3.10 13.17
N PRO A 59 -17.34 -3.67 12.34
CA PRO A 59 -18.54 -2.98 11.86
C PRO A 59 -19.43 -2.53 13.04
N GLY A 60 -20.00 -1.32 12.92
CA GLY A 60 -20.89 -0.79 13.96
C GLY A 60 -20.21 -0.36 15.27
N ALA A 61 -18.89 -0.50 15.40
CA ALA A 61 -18.15 -0.03 16.56
C ALA A 61 -18.09 1.52 16.55
N VAL A 62 -19.11 2.15 17.12
CA VAL A 62 -19.13 3.60 17.39
C VAL A 62 -18.10 3.95 18.46
N SER A 63 -17.88 3.03 19.40
CA SER A 63 -16.89 3.13 20.47
C SER A 63 -16.00 1.89 20.47
N MET A 64 -14.73 2.09 20.79
CA MET A 64 -13.77 0.99 20.98
C MET A 64 -13.78 0.43 22.42
N GLY A 65 -14.84 0.69 23.19
CA GLY A 65 -14.99 0.16 24.56
C GLY A 65 -13.88 0.61 25.50
N SER A 66 -13.15 -0.35 26.07
CA SER A 66 -12.00 -0.11 26.97
C SER A 66 -10.67 -0.05 26.24
N VAL A 67 -10.65 -0.22 24.92
CA VAL A 67 -9.43 -0.23 24.09
C VAL A 67 -8.75 1.13 24.15
N ARG A 68 -7.47 1.13 24.52
CA ARG A 68 -6.60 2.31 24.58
C ARG A 68 -5.51 2.30 23.51
N TRP A 69 -5.28 1.15 22.90
CA TRP A 69 -4.32 0.98 21.82
C TRP A 69 -4.92 0.14 20.69
N VAL A 70 -4.84 0.65 19.48
CA VAL A 70 -5.13 -0.07 18.24
C VAL A 70 -3.84 -0.26 17.47
N HIS A 71 -3.52 -1.51 17.13
CA HIS A 71 -2.45 -1.84 16.22
C HIS A 71 -3.05 -2.31 14.88
N CYS A 72 -2.91 -1.48 13.84
CA CYS A 72 -3.28 -1.81 12.48
C CYS A 72 -2.24 -2.76 11.87
N THR A 73 -2.67 -3.96 11.47
CA THR A 73 -1.78 -4.98 10.89
C THR A 73 -1.39 -4.72 9.43
N GLY A 74 -1.71 -3.54 8.91
CA GLY A 74 -1.40 -3.11 7.55
C GLY A 74 -0.62 -1.79 7.50
N ALA A 75 -0.10 -1.47 6.32
CA ALA A 75 0.56 -0.18 6.08
C ALA A 75 -0.44 0.98 5.99
N GLY A 76 -1.60 0.76 5.37
CA GLY A 76 -2.68 1.75 5.26
C GLY A 76 -3.59 1.75 6.49
N VAL A 77 -3.99 2.94 6.92
CA VAL A 77 -4.82 3.15 8.12
C VAL A 77 -6.16 3.82 7.81
N ASP A 78 -6.53 3.84 6.54
CA ASP A 78 -7.72 4.54 6.04
C ASP A 78 -9.00 4.15 6.79
N SER A 79 -9.18 2.84 7.07
CA SER A 79 -10.34 2.31 7.79
C SER A 79 -10.43 2.77 9.26
N TRP A 80 -9.35 3.32 9.81
CA TRP A 80 -9.28 3.82 11.18
C TRP A 80 -9.47 5.33 11.27
N LEU A 81 -9.26 6.05 10.16
CA LEU A 81 -9.32 7.51 10.10
C LEU A 81 -10.57 8.05 9.40
N SER A 82 -11.32 7.22 8.65
CA SER A 82 -12.51 7.61 7.90
C SER A 82 -13.54 6.47 7.86
N PRO A 83 -14.87 6.75 7.80
CA PRO A 83 -15.54 8.05 7.89
C PRO A 83 -15.69 8.57 9.33
N ALA A 84 -15.66 7.68 10.36
CA ALA A 84 -15.69 8.07 11.75
C ALA A 84 -14.27 8.06 12.32
N GLU A 85 -13.77 9.20 12.76
CA GLU A 85 -12.46 9.28 13.37
C GLU A 85 -12.41 8.41 14.64
N LEU A 86 -11.33 7.63 14.79
CA LEU A 86 -11.03 6.93 16.02
C LEU A 86 -10.74 7.96 17.11
N ASP A 87 -11.26 7.76 18.32
CA ASP A 87 -11.01 8.65 19.48
C ASP A 87 -9.51 8.95 19.58
N ARG A 88 -9.14 10.25 19.65
CA ARG A 88 -7.76 10.70 19.67
C ARG A 88 -6.99 10.28 20.93
N SER A 89 -7.68 9.89 21.99
CA SER A 89 -7.07 9.33 23.18
C SER A 89 -6.53 7.90 22.97
N ILE A 90 -7.04 7.18 21.97
CA ILE A 90 -6.59 5.83 21.63
C ILE A 90 -5.30 5.93 20.81
N LEU A 91 -4.23 5.30 21.25
CA LEU A 91 -3.00 5.18 20.46
C LEU A 91 -3.27 4.36 19.21
N LEU A 92 -2.87 4.84 18.04
CA LEU A 92 -2.93 4.11 16.77
C LEU A 92 -1.53 3.86 16.26
N THR A 93 -1.17 2.59 16.10
CA THR A 93 0.08 2.15 15.45
C THR A 93 -0.22 1.29 14.24
N ARG A 94 0.77 1.07 13.38
CA ARG A 94 0.63 0.28 12.15
C ARG A 94 1.86 -0.59 11.88
N THR A 95 1.76 -1.51 10.91
CA THR A 95 2.87 -2.35 10.44
C THR A 95 3.19 -2.04 8.99
N PRO A 96 4.13 -1.14 8.65
CA PRO A 96 4.47 -0.84 7.26
C PRO A 96 5.56 -1.74 6.68
N GLU A 97 6.54 -2.17 7.45
CA GLU A 97 7.79 -2.79 6.97
C GLU A 97 7.62 -4.15 6.28
N SER A 98 6.54 -4.88 6.57
CA SER A 98 6.33 -6.22 5.98
C SER A 98 5.89 -6.19 4.50
N PHE A 99 5.48 -5.03 3.97
CA PHE A 99 4.88 -4.93 2.63
C PHE A 99 5.88 -4.55 1.54
N GLY A 100 6.96 -3.85 1.89
CA GLY A 100 7.91 -3.33 0.92
C GLY A 100 8.44 -4.37 -0.06
N PRO A 101 8.98 -5.51 0.40
CA PRO A 101 9.53 -6.54 -0.49
C PRO A 101 8.48 -7.13 -1.44
N ALA A 102 7.28 -7.47 -0.94
CA ALA A 102 6.23 -8.08 -1.75
C ALA A 102 5.72 -7.12 -2.84
N ILE A 103 5.45 -5.86 -2.45
CA ILE A 103 5.00 -4.83 -3.40
C ILE A 103 6.11 -4.55 -4.43
N ALA A 104 7.37 -4.52 -4.03
CA ALA A 104 8.50 -4.32 -4.95
C ALA A 104 8.61 -5.45 -5.98
N GLU A 105 8.37 -6.70 -5.60
CA GLU A 105 8.30 -7.84 -6.54
C GLU A 105 7.10 -7.74 -7.46
N TRP A 106 5.93 -7.39 -6.92
CA TRP A 106 4.72 -7.19 -7.70
C TRP A 106 4.93 -6.11 -8.77
N VAL A 107 5.53 -4.96 -8.41
CA VAL A 107 5.86 -3.87 -9.33
C VAL A 107 6.85 -4.33 -10.39
N ALA A 108 7.96 -4.98 -10.00
CA ALA A 108 8.98 -5.47 -10.93
C ALA A 108 8.41 -6.46 -11.95
N ALA A 109 7.51 -7.36 -11.51
CA ALA A 109 6.82 -8.30 -12.39
C ALA A 109 5.97 -7.58 -13.45
N ARG A 110 5.28 -6.48 -13.09
CA ARG A 110 4.48 -5.67 -14.05
C ARG A 110 5.37 -4.90 -15.02
N VAL A 111 6.45 -4.31 -14.52
CA VAL A 111 7.46 -3.65 -15.37
C VAL A 111 8.00 -4.64 -16.41
N LEU A 112 8.42 -5.82 -15.99
CA LEU A 112 8.93 -6.86 -16.90
C LEU A 112 7.85 -7.39 -17.83
N ALA A 113 6.62 -7.58 -17.36
CA ALA A 113 5.53 -8.05 -18.20
C ALA A 113 5.20 -7.07 -19.34
N PHE A 114 5.17 -5.76 -19.07
CA PHE A 114 5.02 -4.74 -20.10
C PHE A 114 6.23 -4.66 -21.02
N GLN A 115 7.44 -4.67 -20.46
CA GLN A 115 8.67 -4.55 -21.25
C GLN A 115 8.86 -5.75 -22.18
N GLN A 116 8.59 -6.95 -21.69
CA GLN A 116 8.70 -8.19 -22.45
C GLN A 116 7.44 -8.54 -23.27
N GLN A 117 6.44 -7.65 -23.29
CA GLN A 117 5.18 -7.82 -24.03
C GLN A 117 4.49 -9.16 -23.73
N ILE A 118 4.55 -9.62 -22.47
CA ILE A 118 4.11 -10.96 -22.07
C ILE A 118 2.62 -11.17 -22.38
N ILE A 119 1.76 -10.15 -22.18
CA ILE A 119 0.32 -10.25 -22.44
C ILE A 119 0.04 -10.43 -23.93
N ASP A 120 0.69 -9.60 -24.76
CA ASP A 120 0.53 -9.67 -26.22
C ASP A 120 1.00 -11.02 -26.78
N LEU A 121 2.15 -11.51 -26.29
CA LEU A 121 2.68 -12.83 -26.68
C LEU A 121 1.77 -13.96 -26.21
N ALA A 122 1.20 -13.88 -25.00
CA ALA A 122 0.22 -14.86 -24.51
C ALA A 122 -1.09 -14.82 -25.33
N GLY A 123 -1.51 -13.65 -25.80
CA GLY A 123 -2.61 -13.49 -26.73
C GLY A 123 -2.33 -14.18 -28.07
N ALA A 124 -1.20 -13.86 -28.68
CA ALA A 124 -0.76 -14.46 -29.94
C ALA A 124 -0.65 -16.01 -29.86
N GLN A 125 -0.14 -16.52 -28.71
CA GLN A 125 -0.07 -17.95 -28.45
C GLN A 125 -1.46 -18.62 -28.46
N ARG A 126 -2.47 -18.00 -27.82
CA ARG A 126 -3.84 -18.54 -27.82
C ARG A 126 -4.49 -18.56 -29.22
N GLU A 127 -4.08 -17.62 -30.05
CA GLU A 127 -4.50 -17.53 -31.48
C GLU A 127 -3.68 -18.41 -32.42
N HIS A 128 -2.75 -19.20 -31.92
CA HIS A 128 -1.77 -19.98 -32.67
C HIS A 128 -0.99 -19.16 -33.71
N ARG A 129 -0.70 -17.87 -33.35
CA ARG A 129 -0.06 -16.90 -34.22
C ARG A 129 1.40 -16.72 -33.85
N TRP A 130 2.31 -17.07 -34.75
CA TRP A 130 3.74 -16.78 -34.62
C TRP A 130 3.97 -15.28 -34.87
N ALA A 131 4.18 -14.51 -33.79
CA ALA A 131 4.26 -13.04 -33.84
C ALA A 131 5.60 -12.55 -33.24
N PRO A 132 6.68 -12.49 -34.05
CA PRO A 132 7.94 -11.94 -33.59
C PRO A 132 7.78 -10.50 -33.08
N ARG A 133 8.51 -10.15 -32.01
CA ARG A 133 8.49 -8.84 -31.38
C ARG A 133 9.92 -8.32 -31.21
N ASP A 134 10.08 -7.03 -31.39
CA ASP A 134 11.31 -6.34 -30.98
C ASP A 134 11.17 -5.96 -29.50
N ILE A 135 11.96 -6.61 -28.65
CA ILE A 135 11.89 -6.47 -27.19
C ILE A 135 13.21 -5.85 -26.71
N ALA A 136 13.13 -4.58 -26.30
CA ALA A 136 14.25 -3.88 -25.71
C ALA A 136 14.49 -4.31 -24.24
N LEU A 137 15.70 -4.11 -23.75
CA LEU A 137 16.03 -4.30 -22.33
C LEU A 137 15.32 -3.25 -21.48
N VAL A 138 15.00 -3.63 -20.23
CA VAL A 138 14.47 -2.68 -19.25
C VAL A 138 15.59 -1.81 -18.65
N ALA A 139 16.82 -2.31 -18.66
CA ALA A 139 17.98 -1.56 -18.17
C ALA A 139 18.19 -0.25 -18.99
N GLY A 140 18.55 0.82 -18.31
CA GLY A 140 18.69 2.15 -18.88
C GLY A 140 17.38 2.94 -19.04
N THR A 141 16.22 2.32 -18.74
CA THR A 141 14.94 3.05 -18.68
C THR A 141 14.82 3.86 -17.39
N ARG A 142 13.83 4.75 -17.30
CA ARG A 142 13.63 5.66 -16.16
C ARG A 142 12.30 5.40 -15.47
N ALA A 143 12.36 5.26 -14.14
CA ALA A 143 11.19 5.16 -13.28
C ALA A 143 11.05 6.40 -12.39
N LEU A 144 9.79 6.80 -12.16
CA LEU A 144 9.40 7.81 -11.20
C LEU A 144 8.55 7.13 -10.12
N VAL A 145 9.08 7.03 -8.90
CA VAL A 145 8.36 6.47 -7.75
C VAL A 145 7.76 7.60 -6.93
N VAL A 146 6.44 7.65 -6.86
CA VAL A 146 5.69 8.64 -6.08
C VAL A 146 5.36 8.02 -4.72
N GLY A 147 6.01 8.55 -3.68
CA GLY A 147 6.10 7.95 -2.35
C GLY A 147 7.50 7.37 -2.12
N THR A 148 8.28 7.95 -1.20
CA THR A 148 9.68 7.60 -0.97
C THR A 148 9.93 7.07 0.45
N GLY A 149 8.88 6.59 1.11
CA GLY A 149 8.94 5.89 2.37
C GLY A 149 9.34 4.43 2.19
N ASP A 150 9.04 3.60 3.16
CA ASP A 150 9.44 2.18 3.22
C ASP A 150 9.11 1.41 1.91
N VAL A 151 7.84 1.39 1.51
CA VAL A 151 7.40 0.68 0.28
C VAL A 151 8.07 1.27 -0.97
N GLY A 152 8.06 2.60 -1.13
CA GLY A 152 8.66 3.24 -2.30
C GLY A 152 10.16 3.03 -2.36
N GLY A 153 10.85 3.00 -1.22
CA GLY A 153 12.27 2.68 -1.13
C GLY A 153 12.58 1.23 -1.53
N ALA A 154 11.74 0.27 -1.11
CA ALA A 154 11.88 -1.12 -1.53
C ALA A 154 11.66 -1.29 -3.05
N VAL A 155 10.63 -0.61 -3.60
CA VAL A 155 10.39 -0.56 -5.05
C VAL A 155 11.58 0.03 -5.79
N ALA A 156 12.11 1.17 -5.32
CA ALA A 156 13.25 1.82 -5.94
C ALA A 156 14.48 0.89 -5.99
N SER A 157 14.79 0.23 -4.87
CA SER A 157 15.90 -0.73 -4.81
C SER A 157 15.71 -1.90 -5.77
N ARG A 158 14.50 -2.45 -5.87
CA ARG A 158 14.20 -3.57 -6.78
C ARG A 158 14.31 -3.17 -8.24
N LEU A 159 13.81 -1.99 -8.62
CA LEU A 159 13.90 -1.47 -9.98
C LEU A 159 15.35 -1.11 -10.36
N ALA A 160 16.11 -0.53 -9.44
CA ALA A 160 17.53 -0.22 -9.65
C ALA A 160 18.35 -1.50 -9.89
N ALA A 161 18.02 -2.60 -9.22
CA ALA A 161 18.67 -3.92 -9.45
C ALA A 161 18.40 -4.47 -10.87
N LEU A 162 17.36 -4.01 -11.56
CA LEU A 162 17.08 -4.31 -12.97
C LEU A 162 17.78 -3.33 -13.93
N GLY A 163 18.62 -2.41 -13.43
CA GLY A 163 19.31 -1.40 -14.23
C GLY A 163 18.43 -0.19 -14.60
N ILE A 164 17.30 0.00 -13.93
CA ILE A 164 16.40 1.14 -14.14
C ILE A 164 16.91 2.33 -13.33
N GLU A 165 16.96 3.52 -13.93
CA GLU A 165 17.25 4.77 -13.22
C GLU A 165 16.01 5.25 -12.46
N VAL A 166 16.08 5.27 -11.12
CA VAL A 166 14.92 5.60 -10.29
C VAL A 166 15.02 7.01 -9.71
N ALA A 167 14.03 7.84 -9.99
CA ALA A 167 13.79 9.11 -9.31
C ALA A 167 12.60 8.98 -8.35
N GLY A 168 12.62 9.75 -7.26
CA GLY A 168 11.55 9.77 -6.27
C GLY A 168 10.79 11.10 -6.25
N VAL A 169 9.52 11.02 -5.87
CA VAL A 169 8.69 12.18 -5.52
C VAL A 169 8.08 11.95 -4.14
N SER A 170 8.23 12.92 -3.26
CA SER A 170 7.60 12.92 -1.95
C SER A 170 6.98 14.26 -1.64
N ARG A 171 6.23 14.35 -0.55
CA ARG A 171 5.61 15.60 -0.10
C ARG A 171 6.64 16.73 0.04
N THR A 172 7.80 16.44 0.60
CA THR A 172 8.83 17.44 0.93
C THR A 172 10.08 17.40 0.05
N GLY A 173 10.18 16.47 -0.89
CA GLY A 173 11.42 16.25 -1.67
C GLY A 173 12.50 15.49 -0.89
N ARG A 174 12.13 14.75 0.15
CA ARG A 174 13.03 13.93 0.96
C ARG A 174 12.61 12.47 0.88
N ALA A 175 13.55 11.55 1.11
CA ALA A 175 13.31 10.12 1.26
C ALA A 175 13.85 9.66 2.62
N ASP A 176 13.32 8.55 3.12
CA ASP A 176 13.84 7.89 4.33
C ASP A 176 15.27 7.41 4.10
N ASP A 177 15.54 6.90 2.90
CA ASP A 177 16.88 6.56 2.44
C ASP A 177 17.11 7.12 1.03
N HIS A 178 17.88 8.19 0.94
CA HIS A 178 18.20 8.85 -0.34
C HIS A 178 19.08 8.01 -1.27
N SER A 179 19.83 7.05 -0.76
CA SER A 179 20.73 6.21 -1.56
C SER A 179 19.98 5.32 -2.58
N LYS A 180 18.70 5.08 -2.33
CA LYS A 180 17.83 4.28 -3.21
C LYS A 180 17.36 5.03 -4.45
N PHE A 181 17.55 6.34 -4.51
CA PHE A 181 17.04 7.20 -5.57
C PHE A 181 18.16 8.05 -6.18
N ARG A 182 18.16 8.19 -7.50
CA ARG A 182 19.07 9.12 -8.18
C ARG A 182 18.80 10.58 -7.79
N SER A 183 17.54 10.90 -7.55
CA SER A 183 17.09 12.20 -7.05
C SER A 183 15.72 12.09 -6.42
N VAL A 184 15.40 12.98 -5.48
CA VAL A 184 14.06 13.08 -4.89
C VAL A 184 13.60 14.53 -5.01
N ARG A 185 12.35 14.73 -5.45
CA ARG A 185 11.75 16.05 -5.65
C ARG A 185 10.45 16.19 -4.87
N PRO A 186 10.05 17.41 -4.52
CA PRO A 186 8.75 17.66 -3.89
C PRO A 186 7.61 17.41 -4.86
N VAL A 187 6.43 17.06 -4.30
CA VAL A 187 5.24 16.66 -5.08
C VAL A 187 4.78 17.71 -6.10
N GLY A 188 5.00 18.99 -5.84
CA GLY A 188 4.70 20.06 -6.81
C GLY A 188 5.49 19.96 -8.11
N ALA A 189 6.60 19.22 -8.14
CA ALA A 189 7.37 18.97 -9.35
C ALA A 189 6.83 17.80 -10.21
N LEU A 190 5.88 17.01 -9.70
CA LEU A 190 5.34 15.82 -10.38
C LEU A 190 4.92 16.08 -11.84
N PRO A 191 4.17 17.15 -12.18
CA PRO A 191 3.74 17.39 -13.56
C PRO A 191 4.88 17.63 -14.56
N GLY A 192 6.04 18.09 -14.07
CA GLY A 192 7.24 18.29 -14.92
C GLY A 192 8.09 17.04 -15.05
N LEU A 193 7.96 16.06 -14.14
CA LEU A 193 8.79 14.87 -14.10
C LEU A 193 8.21 13.69 -14.89
N VAL A 194 6.89 13.61 -15.01
CA VAL A 194 6.21 12.47 -15.66
C VAL A 194 6.56 12.30 -17.13
N ALA A 195 6.88 13.40 -17.84
CA ALA A 195 7.25 13.35 -19.25
C ALA A 195 8.58 12.61 -19.51
N GLY A 196 9.45 12.54 -18.51
CA GLY A 196 10.74 11.86 -18.61
C GLY A 196 10.74 10.39 -18.17
N ALA A 197 9.63 9.90 -17.61
CA ALA A 197 9.55 8.56 -17.06
C ALA A 197 8.89 7.57 -18.03
N GLN A 198 9.45 6.38 -18.18
CA GLN A 198 8.81 5.23 -18.83
C GLN A 198 7.93 4.44 -17.85
N TRP A 199 8.28 4.48 -16.58
CA TRP A 199 7.56 3.80 -15.49
C TRP A 199 7.19 4.80 -14.42
N ILE A 200 5.91 4.88 -14.05
CA ILE A 200 5.43 5.74 -12.98
C ILE A 200 4.77 4.83 -11.95
N VAL A 201 5.34 4.78 -10.75
CA VAL A 201 4.88 3.89 -9.68
C VAL A 201 4.32 4.73 -8.52
N LEU A 202 3.07 4.48 -8.15
CA LEU A 202 2.40 5.15 -7.04
C LEU A 202 2.37 4.23 -5.82
N THR A 203 2.93 4.71 -4.69
CA THR A 203 2.99 3.99 -3.41
C THR A 203 2.57 4.88 -2.24
N ILE A 204 1.71 5.86 -2.51
CA ILE A 204 1.27 6.85 -1.54
C ILE A 204 -0.09 6.48 -0.91
N PRO A 205 -0.33 6.90 0.35
CA PRO A 205 -1.60 6.67 1.04
C PRO A 205 -2.74 7.52 0.49
N ASP A 206 -3.97 7.18 0.85
CA ASP A 206 -5.16 8.02 0.65
C ASP A 206 -5.20 9.12 1.71
N THR A 207 -5.06 10.36 1.29
CA THR A 207 -5.19 11.54 2.12
C THR A 207 -5.88 12.65 1.33
N PRO A 208 -6.45 13.69 1.94
CA PRO A 208 -6.99 14.82 1.20
C PRO A 208 -6.00 15.45 0.20
N ALA A 209 -4.70 15.40 0.49
CA ALA A 209 -3.65 15.95 -0.37
C ALA A 209 -3.21 15.01 -1.51
N THR A 210 -3.54 13.72 -1.45
CA THR A 210 -3.12 12.73 -2.45
C THR A 210 -4.27 12.25 -3.34
N ARG A 211 -5.51 12.52 -2.98
CA ARG A 211 -6.69 12.19 -3.80
C ARG A 211 -6.62 12.93 -5.13
N GLY A 212 -6.74 12.18 -6.22
CA GLY A 212 -6.66 12.71 -7.57
C GLY A 212 -5.30 13.33 -7.94
N LEU A 213 -4.25 13.05 -7.17
CA LEU A 213 -2.91 13.60 -7.43
C LEU A 213 -2.43 13.23 -8.84
N PHE A 214 -2.68 12.00 -9.27
CA PHE A 214 -2.42 11.56 -10.65
C PHE A 214 -3.66 11.81 -11.50
N SER A 215 -3.94 13.09 -11.71
CA SER A 215 -5.11 13.59 -12.43
C SER A 215 -4.96 13.45 -13.95
N ARG A 216 -6.07 13.64 -14.69
CA ARG A 216 -6.07 13.76 -16.15
C ARG A 216 -5.00 14.74 -16.64
N ALA A 217 -4.87 15.91 -16.03
CA ALA A 217 -3.90 16.93 -16.41
C ALA A 217 -2.42 16.48 -16.21
N VAL A 218 -2.15 15.59 -15.25
CA VAL A 218 -0.85 14.95 -15.06
C VAL A 218 -0.62 13.90 -16.14
N MET A 219 -1.64 13.08 -16.44
CA MET A 219 -1.57 12.03 -17.49
C MET A 219 -1.28 12.63 -18.87
N GLU A 220 -1.88 13.77 -19.21
CA GLU A 220 -1.61 14.50 -20.47
C GLU A 220 -0.14 14.86 -20.70
N ARG A 221 0.63 14.98 -19.63
CA ARG A 221 2.06 15.30 -19.68
C ARG A 221 2.94 14.07 -19.85
N CYS A 222 2.40 12.88 -19.70
CA CYS A 222 3.12 11.64 -19.93
C CYS A 222 3.45 11.46 -21.43
N ARG A 223 4.46 10.67 -21.73
CA ARG A 223 4.94 10.38 -23.09
C ARG A 223 5.04 8.87 -23.30
N GLY A 224 3.87 8.20 -23.23
CA GLY A 224 3.81 6.74 -23.35
C GLY A 224 4.36 5.99 -22.15
N ALA A 225 4.20 6.53 -20.95
CA ALA A 225 4.61 5.85 -19.73
C ALA A 225 3.67 4.66 -19.40
N VAL A 226 4.15 3.71 -18.61
CA VAL A 226 3.29 2.76 -17.90
C VAL A 226 3.04 3.29 -16.50
N LEU A 227 1.77 3.39 -16.12
CA LEU A 227 1.34 3.71 -14.77
C LEU A 227 1.15 2.43 -13.95
N ILE A 228 1.75 2.37 -12.77
CA ILE A 228 1.63 1.23 -11.85
C ILE A 228 1.15 1.78 -10.50
N ASN A 229 -0.05 1.37 -10.06
CA ASN A 229 -0.61 1.81 -8.78
C ASN A 229 -0.69 0.66 -7.79
N ALA A 230 0.18 0.69 -6.78
CA ALA A 230 0.19 -0.20 -5.62
C ALA A 230 -0.06 0.57 -4.30
N GLY A 231 -0.54 1.80 -4.40
CA GLY A 231 -0.88 2.65 -3.25
C GLY A 231 -2.36 2.60 -2.91
N ARG A 232 -3.13 3.56 -3.45
CA ARG A 232 -4.60 3.65 -3.28
C ARG A 232 -5.26 4.07 -4.57
N GLY A 233 -6.45 3.53 -4.85
CA GLY A 233 -7.22 3.86 -6.06
C GLY A 233 -7.57 5.34 -6.16
N SER A 234 -7.96 5.95 -5.05
CA SER A 234 -8.32 7.38 -4.96
C SER A 234 -7.23 8.36 -5.39
N VAL A 235 -5.97 7.91 -5.49
CA VAL A 235 -4.84 8.73 -5.94
C VAL A 235 -4.90 9.03 -7.44
N VAL A 236 -5.53 8.15 -8.22
CA VAL A 236 -5.63 8.22 -9.68
C VAL A 236 -7.02 8.70 -10.09
N ASP A 237 -7.08 9.59 -11.07
CA ASP A 237 -8.31 9.88 -11.81
C ASP A 237 -8.62 8.68 -12.73
N GLU A 238 -9.29 7.68 -12.15
CA GLU A 238 -9.57 6.40 -12.79
C GLU A 238 -10.47 6.56 -14.03
N VAL A 239 -11.36 7.56 -14.02
CA VAL A 239 -12.25 7.85 -15.15
C VAL A 239 -11.47 8.35 -16.37
N ALA A 240 -10.32 8.99 -16.18
CA ALA A 240 -9.48 9.48 -17.27
C ALA A 240 -8.57 8.40 -17.90
N LEU A 241 -8.43 7.22 -17.28
CA LEU A 241 -7.50 6.17 -17.77
C LEU A 241 -7.82 5.68 -19.19
N PRO A 242 -9.08 5.41 -19.58
CA PRO A 242 -9.39 4.99 -20.96
C PRO A 242 -8.97 6.04 -22.00
N GLU A 243 -9.21 7.33 -21.71
CA GLU A 243 -8.76 8.42 -22.59
C GLU A 243 -7.22 8.50 -22.64
N ALA A 244 -6.54 8.39 -21.50
CA ALA A 244 -5.09 8.44 -21.43
C ALA A 244 -4.43 7.33 -22.26
N LEU A 245 -5.00 6.14 -22.24
CA LEU A 245 -4.59 5.01 -23.07
C LEU A 245 -4.89 5.24 -24.55
N ALA A 246 -6.08 5.74 -24.88
CA ALA A 246 -6.46 6.03 -26.26
C ALA A 246 -5.63 7.12 -26.92
N ARG A 247 -5.25 8.15 -26.14
CA ARG A 247 -4.38 9.26 -26.58
C ARG A 247 -2.89 8.90 -26.61
N GLY A 248 -2.50 7.74 -26.07
CA GLY A 248 -1.11 7.33 -25.96
C GLY A 248 -0.30 8.12 -24.91
N TRP A 249 -0.96 8.87 -24.04
CA TRP A 249 -0.30 9.47 -22.87
C TRP A 249 0.28 8.39 -21.97
N LEU A 250 -0.49 7.32 -21.77
CA LEU A 250 -0.05 6.08 -21.16
C LEU A 250 -0.08 4.97 -22.23
N ARG A 251 0.96 4.12 -22.26
CA ARG A 251 0.97 2.91 -23.11
C ARG A 251 0.44 1.67 -22.41
N GLY A 252 0.27 1.74 -21.10
CA GLY A 252 -0.27 0.66 -20.28
C GLY A 252 -0.46 1.09 -18.84
N VAL A 253 -1.26 0.32 -18.12
CA VAL A 253 -1.61 0.58 -16.72
C VAL A 253 -1.63 -0.74 -15.94
N ALA A 254 -1.02 -0.79 -14.76
CA ALA A 254 -1.16 -1.90 -13.81
C ALA A 254 -1.77 -1.39 -12.50
N LEU A 255 -2.92 -1.91 -12.13
CA LEU A 255 -3.67 -1.50 -10.95
C LEU A 255 -3.86 -2.68 -9.99
N ASP A 256 -3.41 -2.50 -8.76
CA ASP A 256 -3.73 -3.41 -7.65
C ASP A 256 -4.90 -2.88 -6.81
N VAL A 257 -5.15 -1.58 -6.90
CA VAL A 257 -6.10 -0.84 -6.09
C VAL A 257 -7.00 0.06 -6.95
N PHE A 258 -8.25 0.24 -6.51
CA PHE A 258 -9.28 0.96 -7.26
C PHE A 258 -10.02 1.96 -6.37
N SER A 259 -10.67 2.93 -7.00
CA SER A 259 -11.50 3.92 -6.30
C SER A 259 -12.71 3.27 -5.62
N VAL A 260 -13.23 2.18 -6.22
CA VAL A 260 -14.27 1.31 -5.65
C VAL A 260 -13.78 -0.13 -5.70
N GLU A 261 -13.74 -0.77 -4.54
CA GLU A 261 -13.33 -2.18 -4.39
C GLU A 261 -14.45 -3.01 -3.76
N PRO A 262 -14.82 -4.16 -4.36
CA PRO A 262 -14.32 -4.74 -5.60
C PRO A 262 -14.59 -3.88 -6.84
N LEU A 263 -13.67 -3.92 -7.84
CA LEU A 263 -13.87 -3.24 -9.12
C LEU A 263 -15.19 -3.70 -9.76
N PRO A 264 -16.12 -2.77 -10.07
CA PRO A 264 -17.40 -3.14 -10.64
C PRO A 264 -17.28 -3.93 -11.96
N PRO A 265 -18.10 -4.96 -12.18
CA PRO A 265 -18.06 -5.75 -13.42
C PRO A 265 -18.26 -4.93 -14.70
N ALA A 266 -18.94 -3.78 -14.61
CA ALA A 266 -19.17 -2.88 -15.74
C ALA A 266 -17.99 -1.92 -16.01
N SER A 267 -16.89 -2.02 -15.28
CA SER A 267 -15.74 -1.13 -15.50
C SER A 267 -15.10 -1.42 -16.86
N PRO A 268 -14.85 -0.39 -17.70
CA PRO A 268 -14.21 -0.55 -19.00
C PRO A 268 -12.75 -1.00 -18.89
N LEU A 269 -12.17 -0.96 -17.70
CA LEU A 269 -10.79 -1.38 -17.46
C LEU A 269 -10.59 -2.89 -17.60
N TRP A 270 -11.66 -3.70 -17.45
CA TRP A 270 -11.59 -5.16 -17.61
C TRP A 270 -11.23 -5.61 -19.02
N ASP A 271 -11.72 -4.88 -20.01
CA ASP A 271 -11.64 -5.27 -21.43
C ASP A 271 -10.45 -4.65 -22.18
N ASP A 272 -9.75 -3.67 -21.57
CA ASP A 272 -8.58 -3.04 -22.22
C ASP A 272 -7.33 -3.92 -22.06
N PRO A 273 -6.79 -4.49 -23.16
CA PRO A 273 -5.62 -5.37 -23.09
C PRO A 273 -4.34 -4.68 -22.58
N ARG A 274 -4.33 -3.36 -22.49
CA ARG A 274 -3.22 -2.57 -21.94
C ARG A 274 -3.33 -2.37 -20.43
N VAL A 275 -4.39 -2.92 -19.79
CA VAL A 275 -4.62 -2.82 -18.35
C VAL A 275 -4.37 -4.17 -17.69
N MET A 276 -3.48 -4.19 -16.71
CA MET A 276 -3.27 -5.33 -15.81
C MET A 276 -3.98 -5.07 -14.49
N ILE A 277 -4.89 -5.94 -14.10
CA ILE A 277 -5.67 -5.85 -12.87
C ILE A 277 -5.22 -6.92 -11.89
N SER A 278 -5.09 -6.57 -10.62
CA SER A 278 -5.04 -7.53 -9.52
C SER A 278 -5.89 -7.03 -8.34
N PRO A 279 -6.48 -7.95 -7.54
CA PRO A 279 -7.50 -7.60 -6.56
C PRO A 279 -6.87 -7.27 -5.20
N HIS A 280 -6.15 -6.14 -5.10
CA HIS A 280 -5.52 -5.62 -3.87
C HIS A 280 -4.67 -6.69 -3.15
N CYS A 281 -3.76 -7.32 -3.89
CA CYS A 281 -2.95 -8.44 -3.43
C CYS A 281 -1.43 -8.23 -3.59
N SER A 282 -0.97 -7.05 -4.02
CA SER A 282 0.44 -6.73 -4.18
C SER A 282 1.23 -6.78 -2.86
N GLY A 283 0.55 -6.48 -1.74
CA GLY A 283 1.11 -6.53 -0.40
C GLY A 283 0.25 -7.41 0.51
N ARG A 284 0.68 -8.64 0.76
CA ARG A 284 -0.06 -9.56 1.63
C ARG A 284 0.39 -9.42 3.08
N THR A 285 -0.56 -9.25 4.00
CA THR A 285 -0.30 -9.37 5.44
C THR A 285 0.01 -10.84 5.78
N THR A 286 1.20 -11.10 6.31
CA THR A 286 1.56 -12.41 6.86
C THR A 286 1.30 -12.43 8.36
N VAL A 287 1.19 -13.65 8.95
CA VAL A 287 1.06 -13.81 10.41
C VAL A 287 2.28 -13.21 11.11
N GLU A 288 3.47 -13.50 10.61
CA GLU A 288 4.73 -13.00 11.15
C GLU A 288 4.82 -11.48 11.06
N GLY A 289 4.41 -10.89 9.94
CA GLY A 289 4.41 -9.43 9.74
C GLY A 289 3.45 -8.73 10.70
N ALA A 290 2.20 -9.19 10.75
CA ALA A 290 1.17 -8.63 11.63
C ALA A 290 1.56 -8.74 13.11
N ALA A 291 1.99 -9.93 13.53
CA ALA A 291 2.37 -10.19 14.92
C ALA A 291 3.71 -9.53 15.29
N GLY A 292 4.68 -9.51 14.37
CA GLY A 292 5.99 -8.89 14.56
C GLY A 292 5.88 -7.39 14.80
N GLY A 293 5.12 -6.69 13.95
CA GLY A 293 4.89 -5.25 14.11
C GLY A 293 4.17 -4.90 15.43
N PHE A 294 3.19 -5.72 15.83
CA PHE A 294 2.57 -5.58 17.14
C PHE A 294 3.58 -5.74 18.28
N LEU A 295 4.41 -6.79 18.24
CA LEU A 295 5.41 -7.05 19.29
C LEU A 295 6.44 -5.93 19.40
N GLU A 296 6.95 -5.40 18.29
CA GLU A 296 7.88 -4.27 18.27
C GLU A 296 7.28 -3.02 18.94
N CYS A 297 6.02 -2.73 18.60
CA CYS A 297 5.31 -1.62 19.23
C CYS A 297 5.06 -1.87 20.72
N LEU A 298 4.68 -3.08 21.11
CA LEU A 298 4.46 -3.46 22.50
C LEU A 298 5.74 -3.30 23.33
N GLU A 299 6.86 -3.79 22.83
CA GLU A 299 8.16 -3.66 23.53
C GLU A 299 8.58 -2.20 23.73
N SER A 300 8.30 -1.34 22.76
CA SER A 300 8.55 0.10 22.91
C SER A 300 7.68 0.70 24.00
N LEU A 301 6.39 0.36 24.04
CA LEU A 301 5.44 0.85 25.05
C LEU A 301 5.79 0.34 26.45
N GLU A 302 6.19 -0.91 26.61
CA GLU A 302 6.64 -1.51 27.86
C GLU A 302 7.88 -0.79 28.44
N ARG A 303 8.76 -0.30 27.54
CA ARG A 303 9.92 0.53 27.91
C ARG A 303 9.57 2.01 28.14
N GLY A 304 8.30 2.39 28.05
CA GLY A 304 7.86 3.78 28.16
C GLY A 304 8.29 4.66 26.97
N GLN A 305 8.62 4.03 25.84
CA GLN A 305 9.02 4.71 24.61
C GLN A 305 7.86 4.80 23.62
N LEU A 306 7.84 5.86 22.82
CA LEU A 306 6.88 5.97 21.73
C LEU A 306 7.28 4.98 20.61
N PRO A 307 6.36 4.09 20.15
CA PRO A 307 6.64 3.18 19.04
C PRO A 307 7.02 3.95 17.76
N LYS A 308 7.91 3.38 16.96
CA LYS A 308 8.31 3.93 15.66
C LYS A 308 7.14 4.13 14.71
N TRP A 309 6.15 3.25 14.78
CA TRP A 309 5.03 3.19 13.85
C TRP A 309 3.73 3.83 14.35
N VAL A 310 3.84 4.83 15.20
CA VAL A 310 2.68 5.64 15.56
C VAL A 310 2.18 6.40 14.35
N VAL A 311 0.87 6.33 14.14
CA VAL A 311 0.20 7.04 13.04
C VAL A 311 0.08 8.53 13.38
N ASP A 312 0.60 9.38 12.51
CA ASP A 312 0.32 10.81 12.52
C ASP A 312 -1.07 11.03 11.91
N ARG A 313 -2.08 11.22 12.77
CA ARG A 313 -3.47 11.32 12.34
C ARG A 313 -3.77 12.57 11.53
N ASP A 314 -3.00 13.64 11.73
CA ASP A 314 -3.18 14.89 10.98
C ASP A 314 -2.62 14.75 9.56
N ARG A 315 -1.64 13.87 9.38
CA ARG A 315 -1.10 13.50 8.07
C ARG A 315 -1.85 12.35 7.41
N GLY A 316 -2.53 11.49 8.17
CA GLY A 316 -3.28 10.34 7.68
C GLY A 316 -2.42 9.08 7.44
N TYR A 317 -1.18 9.02 7.99
CA TYR A 317 -0.30 7.86 7.83
C TYR A 317 0.79 7.77 8.90
#